data_2caedf6a2dcbfbccfd7dfe8cfd58ad85
#
_entry.id   2caedf6a2dcbfbccfd7dfe8cfd58ad85
#
_cell.length_a   1.000
_cell.length_b   1.000
_cell.length_c   1.000
_cell.angle_alpha   90.00
_cell.angle_beta   90.00
_cell.angle_gamma   90.00
#
_symmetry.space_group_name_H-M   'P 1'
#
loop_
_entity.id
_entity.type
_entity.pdbx_description
1 polymer ?
#
loop_
_entity_poly.entity_id
_entity_poly.type
_entity_poly.pdbx_seq_one_letter_code
_entity_poly.pdbx_strand_id
1 'polypeptide(L)'
;QPIFNVKEGKFTNVEALVRLSNNLSTDFISPEEFIPLAEKNGLIMELSHIIFSKVFSFMQKNKLIEKGVKHMEINLSSIQSVDSDLPRLMKSLLQEYNISPENVNLEITESVAVTSGYMLKKNMEELKRFGCTFSMDDFGTGYSNLSQIIQVDFELIKIDKSLLWPCFKKENPFANNAKILLDNLINMILKFGHGIVVEGVETREQFEYLKNLGVTYIQGYYFSKPLNSEQYLSFIYKNNK
;
A
#
# COMPACT_ATOMS: atom_id res chain seq x y z
N GLN A 1 3.30 6.99 4.97
CA GLN A 1 2.25 7.95 4.60
C GLN A 1 0.92 7.53 5.22
N PRO A 2 0.18 8.43 5.91
CA PRO A 2 -1.12 8.11 6.49
C PRO A 2 -2.17 7.83 5.42
N ILE A 3 -3.04 6.84 5.69
CA ILE A 3 -4.17 6.47 4.84
C ILE A 3 -5.45 6.69 5.64
N PHE A 4 -6.36 7.47 5.08
CA PHE A 4 -7.60 7.89 5.72
C PHE A 4 -8.72 6.88 5.49
N ASN A 5 -9.32 6.37 6.55
CA ASN A 5 -10.53 5.54 6.51
C ASN A 5 -11.75 6.45 6.42
N VAL A 6 -12.45 6.40 5.29
CA VAL A 6 -13.60 7.29 5.00
C VAL A 6 -14.77 7.03 5.95
N LYS A 7 -15.01 5.76 6.31
CA LYS A 7 -16.12 5.38 7.19
C LYS A 7 -15.89 5.77 8.64
N GLU A 8 -14.65 5.59 9.12
CA GLU A 8 -14.29 5.88 10.51
C GLU A 8 -13.93 7.34 10.74
N GLY A 9 -13.61 8.09 9.67
CA GLY A 9 -13.16 9.48 9.77
C GLY A 9 -11.79 9.61 10.45
N LYS A 10 -10.94 8.57 10.39
CA LYS A 10 -9.65 8.46 11.07
C LYS A 10 -8.58 7.89 10.16
N PHE A 11 -7.32 8.07 10.54
CA PHE A 11 -6.18 7.46 9.85
C PHE A 11 -5.88 6.11 10.48
N THR A 12 -6.46 5.04 9.92
CA THR A 12 -6.34 3.69 10.48
C THR A 12 -5.29 2.85 9.79
N ASN A 13 -4.85 3.24 8.61
CA ASN A 13 -3.81 2.56 7.86
C ASN A 13 -2.63 3.51 7.62
N VAL A 14 -1.47 2.94 7.38
CA VAL A 14 -0.25 3.70 7.06
C VAL A 14 0.65 2.90 6.14
N GLU A 15 1.11 3.50 5.07
CA GLU A 15 2.09 2.91 4.17
C GLU A 15 3.52 3.22 4.61
N ALA A 16 4.35 2.18 4.71
CA ALA A 16 5.77 2.27 5.03
C ALA A 16 6.58 2.47 3.75
N LEU A 17 7.01 3.69 3.52
CA LEU A 17 7.75 4.09 2.33
C LEU A 17 9.26 4.13 2.61
N VAL A 18 10.01 3.18 2.07
CA VAL A 18 11.46 3.14 2.22
C VAL A 18 12.14 4.33 1.55
N ARG A 19 13.16 4.88 2.21
CA ARG A 19 14.02 5.93 1.66
C ARG A 19 15.47 5.58 1.95
N LEU A 20 16.31 5.63 0.94
CA LEU A 20 17.75 5.45 1.13
C LEU A 20 18.40 6.82 1.27
N SER A 21 18.99 7.08 2.45
CA SER A 21 19.71 8.32 2.67
C SER A 21 21.10 8.26 2.03
N ASN A 22 21.45 9.34 1.34
CA ASN A 22 22.82 9.54 0.88
C ASN A 22 23.59 10.31 1.97
N ASN A 23 24.59 9.70 2.56
CA ASN A 23 25.43 10.34 3.60
C ASN A 23 26.20 11.57 3.09
N LEU A 24 26.23 11.78 1.77
CA LEU A 24 26.95 12.89 1.12
C LEU A 24 26.05 14.07 0.71
N SER A 25 24.72 13.90 0.80
CA SER A 25 23.73 14.93 0.48
C SER A 25 22.52 14.84 1.40
N THR A 26 21.71 15.89 1.41
CA THR A 26 20.42 15.90 2.11
C THR A 26 19.30 15.16 1.32
N ASP A 27 19.61 14.70 0.12
CA ASP A 27 18.64 14.08 -0.77
C ASP A 27 18.53 12.58 -0.52
N PHE A 28 17.32 12.07 -0.70
CA PHE A 28 17.05 10.64 -0.68
C PHE A 28 17.16 10.06 -2.09
N ILE A 29 17.71 8.86 -2.18
CA ILE A 29 17.69 8.07 -3.42
C ILE A 29 16.30 7.42 -3.52
N SER A 30 15.68 7.52 -4.70
CA SER A 30 14.35 6.97 -4.95
C SER A 30 14.34 5.44 -4.88
N PRO A 31 13.28 4.82 -4.32
CA PRO A 31 13.08 3.37 -4.42
C PRO A 31 13.13 2.85 -5.86
N GLU A 32 12.63 3.61 -6.83
CA GLU A 32 12.68 3.26 -8.25
C GLU A 32 14.12 3.11 -8.79
N GLU A 33 15.09 3.76 -8.15
CA GLU A 33 16.51 3.65 -8.53
C GLU A 33 17.20 2.50 -7.80
N PHE A 34 17.05 2.40 -6.46
CA PHE A 34 17.86 1.46 -5.69
C PHE A 34 17.25 0.06 -5.56
N ILE A 35 15.92 -0.11 -5.62
CA ILE A 35 15.28 -1.43 -5.54
C ILE A 35 15.71 -2.32 -6.72
N PRO A 36 15.63 -1.88 -8.00
CA PRO A 36 16.12 -2.69 -9.12
C PRO A 36 17.61 -3.03 -9.02
N LEU A 37 18.42 -2.13 -8.46
CA LEU A 37 19.84 -2.39 -8.24
C LEU A 37 20.06 -3.47 -7.15
N ALA A 38 19.27 -3.42 -6.07
CA ALA A 38 19.31 -4.42 -5.01
C ALA A 38 18.88 -5.79 -5.54
N GLU A 39 17.83 -5.85 -6.36
CA GLU A 39 17.36 -7.06 -7.02
C GLU A 39 18.45 -7.66 -7.92
N LYS A 40 19.03 -6.84 -8.82
CA LYS A 40 20.08 -7.26 -9.75
C LYS A 40 21.33 -7.79 -9.06
N ASN A 41 21.67 -7.24 -7.89
CA ASN A 41 22.86 -7.62 -7.12
C ASN A 41 22.58 -8.68 -6.03
N GLY A 42 21.36 -9.22 -5.95
CA GLY A 42 20.98 -10.20 -4.95
C GLY A 42 20.88 -9.68 -3.52
N LEU A 43 20.85 -8.36 -3.33
CA LEU A 43 20.80 -7.71 -2.02
C LEU A 43 19.36 -7.46 -1.53
N ILE A 44 18.36 -7.77 -2.35
CA ILE A 44 16.98 -7.44 -2.03
C ILE A 44 16.47 -8.15 -0.76
N MET A 45 16.89 -9.38 -0.50
CA MET A 45 16.49 -10.13 0.68
C MET A 45 17.09 -9.56 1.98
N GLU A 46 18.35 -9.11 1.95
CA GLU A 46 18.98 -8.42 3.10
C GLU A 46 18.30 -7.08 3.35
N LEU A 47 18.02 -6.33 2.29
CA LEU A 47 17.28 -5.07 2.36
C LEU A 47 15.88 -5.27 2.95
N SER A 48 15.19 -6.32 2.55
CA SER A 48 13.87 -6.69 3.10
C SER A 48 13.91 -6.93 4.59
N HIS A 49 14.88 -7.70 5.06
CA HIS A 49 15.06 -7.96 6.48
C HIS A 49 15.23 -6.64 7.26
N ILE A 50 16.05 -5.72 6.73
CA ILE A 50 16.26 -4.40 7.34
C ILE A 50 14.96 -3.59 7.37
N ILE A 51 14.22 -3.57 6.26
CA ILE A 51 12.96 -2.80 6.15
C ILE A 51 11.92 -3.35 7.13
N PHE A 52 11.65 -4.65 7.11
CA PHE A 52 10.67 -5.27 8.01
C PHE A 52 11.04 -5.08 9.47
N SER A 53 12.32 -5.30 9.82
CA SER A 53 12.79 -5.09 11.20
C SER A 53 12.61 -3.66 11.67
N LYS A 54 12.91 -2.67 10.83
CA LYS A 54 12.69 -1.24 11.15
C LYS A 54 11.22 -0.91 11.32
N VAL A 55 10.36 -1.40 10.41
CA VAL A 55 8.91 -1.16 10.46
C VAL A 55 8.30 -1.79 11.71
N PHE A 56 8.57 -3.06 11.99
CA PHE A 56 8.01 -3.75 13.15
C PHE A 56 8.55 -3.19 14.48
N SER A 57 9.83 -2.86 14.54
CA SER A 57 10.41 -2.15 15.68
C SER A 57 9.72 -0.79 15.93
N PHE A 58 9.43 -0.04 14.87
CA PHE A 58 8.71 1.23 14.97
C PHE A 58 7.27 1.03 15.47
N MET A 59 6.55 0.04 14.92
CA MET A 59 5.19 -0.30 15.37
C MET A 59 5.15 -0.65 16.86
N GLN A 60 6.05 -1.54 17.29
CA GLN A 60 6.12 -2.01 18.66
C GLN A 60 6.50 -0.89 19.64
N LYS A 61 7.62 -0.21 19.40
CA LYS A 61 8.16 0.84 20.30
C LYS A 61 7.17 1.98 20.51
N ASN A 62 6.39 2.30 19.47
CA ASN A 62 5.46 3.42 19.51
C ASN A 62 4.03 3.00 19.78
N LYS A 63 3.76 1.70 19.98
CA LYS A 63 2.44 1.16 20.27
C LYS A 63 1.39 1.66 19.27
N LEU A 64 1.67 1.53 17.98
CA LEU A 64 0.84 2.15 16.94
C LEU A 64 -0.60 1.63 16.95
N ILE A 65 -0.78 0.35 17.26
CA ILE A 65 -2.11 -0.27 17.33
C ILE A 65 -2.95 0.35 18.44
N GLU A 66 -2.36 0.61 19.62
CA GLU A 66 -3.03 1.31 20.72
C GLU A 66 -3.42 2.76 20.35
N LYS A 67 -2.75 3.34 19.35
CA LYS A 67 -3.03 4.68 18.80
C LYS A 67 -4.02 4.68 17.64
N GLY A 68 -4.67 3.55 17.38
CA GLY A 68 -5.72 3.41 16.37
C GLY A 68 -5.24 3.07 14.97
N VAL A 69 -3.94 2.78 14.77
CA VAL A 69 -3.45 2.24 13.50
C VAL A 69 -3.81 0.76 13.44
N LYS A 70 -4.54 0.36 12.43
CA LYS A 70 -4.98 -1.03 12.25
C LYS A 70 -4.03 -1.81 11.35
N HIS A 71 -3.61 -1.22 10.25
CA HIS A 71 -2.77 -1.88 9.25
C HIS A 71 -1.55 -1.04 8.91
N MET A 72 -0.41 -1.70 8.89
CA MET A 72 0.84 -1.22 8.32
C MET A 72 0.99 -1.85 6.94
N GLU A 73 1.01 -1.04 5.91
CA GLU A 73 1.15 -1.47 4.52
C GLU A 73 2.62 -1.42 4.13
N ILE A 74 3.13 -2.53 3.56
CA ILE A 74 4.55 -2.72 3.25
C ILE A 74 4.70 -3.30 1.84
N ASN A 75 5.42 -2.59 1.00
CA ASN A 75 5.70 -2.99 -0.38
C ASN A 75 6.59 -4.24 -0.46
N LEU A 76 6.23 -5.18 -1.32
CA LEU A 76 7.04 -6.34 -1.71
C LEU A 76 7.53 -6.19 -3.15
N SER A 77 8.81 -6.39 -3.37
CA SER A 77 9.34 -6.50 -4.73
C SER A 77 8.94 -7.84 -5.39
N SER A 78 9.10 -7.89 -6.72
CA SER A 78 8.81 -9.10 -7.50
C SER A 78 9.60 -10.32 -7.01
N ILE A 79 10.89 -10.15 -6.74
CA ILE A 79 11.77 -11.23 -6.26
C ILE A 79 11.38 -11.68 -4.86
N GLN A 80 11.10 -10.74 -3.95
CA GLN A 80 10.66 -11.05 -2.59
C GLN A 80 9.37 -11.86 -2.57
N SER A 81 8.39 -11.47 -3.39
CA SER A 81 7.06 -12.08 -3.39
C SER A 81 7.05 -13.56 -3.74
N VAL A 82 8.06 -14.01 -4.52
CA VAL A 82 8.21 -15.40 -4.95
C VAL A 82 9.28 -16.17 -4.17
N ASP A 83 9.97 -15.54 -3.23
CA ASP A 83 10.98 -16.21 -2.41
C ASP A 83 10.33 -17.20 -1.43
N SER A 84 10.79 -18.44 -1.45
CA SER A 84 10.24 -19.51 -0.60
C SER A 84 10.49 -19.28 0.90
N ASP A 85 11.46 -18.45 1.27
CA ASP A 85 11.79 -18.12 2.64
C ASP A 85 11.00 -16.92 3.19
N LEU A 86 10.29 -16.17 2.35
CA LEU A 86 9.49 -15.02 2.76
C LEU A 86 8.50 -15.34 3.89
N PRO A 87 7.70 -16.43 3.85
CA PRO A 87 6.78 -16.73 4.93
C PRO A 87 7.49 -17.02 6.26
N ARG A 88 8.64 -17.70 6.21
CA ARG A 88 9.44 -18.00 7.40
C ARG A 88 10.04 -16.73 8.00
N LEU A 89 10.60 -15.85 7.16
CA LEU A 89 11.15 -14.57 7.58
C LEU A 89 10.09 -13.70 8.25
N MET A 90 8.93 -13.54 7.60
CA MET A 90 7.82 -12.73 8.13
C MET A 90 7.34 -13.26 9.48
N LYS A 91 7.10 -14.57 9.61
CA LYS A 91 6.67 -15.20 10.88
C LYS A 91 7.68 -14.97 11.99
N SER A 92 8.98 -15.14 11.70
CA SER A 92 10.05 -14.93 12.68
C SER A 92 10.07 -13.50 13.18
N LEU A 93 10.04 -12.52 12.27
CA LEU A 93 10.09 -11.10 12.64
C LEU A 93 8.83 -10.64 13.37
N LEU A 94 7.64 -11.07 12.94
CA LEU A 94 6.39 -10.73 13.63
C LEU A 94 6.38 -11.26 15.07
N GLN A 95 6.91 -12.46 15.29
CA GLN A 95 7.07 -13.02 16.64
C GLN A 95 8.13 -12.27 17.47
N GLU A 96 9.30 -11.95 16.88
CA GLU A 96 10.37 -11.20 17.53
C GLU A 96 9.91 -9.84 18.05
N TYR A 97 9.16 -9.10 17.21
CA TYR A 97 8.66 -7.77 17.54
C TYR A 97 7.28 -7.78 18.21
N ASN A 98 6.71 -8.96 18.48
CA ASN A 98 5.37 -9.11 19.07
C ASN A 98 4.28 -8.29 18.33
N ILE A 99 4.29 -8.40 17.00
CA ILE A 99 3.29 -7.78 16.11
C ILE A 99 2.27 -8.84 15.70
N SER A 100 0.97 -8.52 15.83
CA SER A 100 -0.10 -9.38 15.33
C SER A 100 -0.07 -9.38 13.79
N PRO A 101 -0.06 -10.55 13.13
CA PRO A 101 -0.04 -10.64 11.67
C PRO A 101 -1.16 -9.87 10.98
N GLU A 102 -2.33 -9.80 11.60
CA GLU A 102 -3.49 -9.07 11.10
C GLU A 102 -3.27 -7.55 10.94
N ASN A 103 -2.24 -7.01 11.62
CA ASN A 103 -1.88 -5.61 11.52
C ASN A 103 -0.88 -5.33 10.38
N VAL A 104 -0.55 -6.33 9.57
CA VAL A 104 0.39 -6.21 8.45
C VAL A 104 -0.32 -6.53 7.14
N ASN A 105 -0.28 -5.57 6.24
CA ASN A 105 -0.72 -5.72 4.86
C ASN A 105 0.50 -5.66 3.94
N LEU A 106 0.62 -6.62 3.03
CA LEU A 106 1.71 -6.71 2.07
C LEU A 106 1.22 -6.25 0.70
N GLU A 107 1.91 -5.28 0.11
CA GLU A 107 1.54 -4.69 -1.17
C GLU A 107 2.30 -5.35 -2.30
N ILE A 108 1.58 -5.74 -3.35
CA ILE A 108 2.11 -6.36 -4.56
C ILE A 108 1.57 -5.59 -5.75
N THR A 109 2.44 -5.13 -6.63
CA THR A 109 2.00 -4.42 -7.83
C THR A 109 1.18 -5.32 -8.76
N GLU A 110 0.31 -4.71 -9.55
CA GLU A 110 -0.50 -5.41 -10.56
C GLU A 110 0.37 -6.30 -11.47
N SER A 111 1.51 -5.77 -11.93
CA SER A 111 2.44 -6.50 -12.80
C SER A 111 3.00 -7.76 -12.15
N VAL A 112 3.33 -7.71 -10.86
CA VAL A 112 3.81 -8.87 -10.09
C VAL A 112 2.71 -9.90 -9.92
N ALA A 113 1.49 -9.49 -9.63
CA ALA A 113 0.35 -10.38 -9.49
C ALA A 113 0.07 -11.18 -10.77
N VAL A 114 0.30 -10.57 -11.94
CA VAL A 114 0.11 -11.21 -13.26
C VAL A 114 1.24 -12.20 -13.59
N THR A 115 2.49 -11.84 -13.29
CA THR A 115 3.66 -12.56 -13.81
C THR A 115 4.22 -13.64 -12.88
N SER A 116 3.98 -13.53 -11.56
CA SER A 116 4.72 -14.32 -10.55
C SER A 116 4.18 -15.74 -10.26
N GLY A 117 3.08 -16.13 -10.86
CA GLY A 117 2.64 -17.54 -10.93
C GLY A 117 2.43 -18.28 -9.60
N TYR A 118 2.84 -19.55 -9.55
CA TYR A 118 2.57 -20.48 -8.45
C TYR A 118 3.20 -20.09 -7.10
N MET A 119 4.46 -19.64 -7.11
CA MET A 119 5.17 -19.35 -5.85
C MET A 119 4.57 -18.15 -5.11
N LEU A 120 4.18 -17.10 -5.83
CA LEU A 120 3.45 -15.98 -5.23
C LEU A 120 2.17 -16.47 -4.52
N LYS A 121 1.32 -17.25 -5.23
CA LYS A 121 0.07 -17.77 -4.66
C LYS A 121 0.33 -18.61 -3.41
N LYS A 122 1.33 -19.49 -3.45
CA LYS A 122 1.72 -20.31 -2.31
C LYS A 122 2.14 -19.46 -1.10
N ASN A 123 3.02 -18.47 -1.31
CA ASN A 123 3.47 -17.58 -0.24
C ASN A 123 2.32 -16.74 0.33
N MET A 124 1.45 -16.21 -0.53
CA MET A 124 0.26 -15.48 -0.09
C MET A 124 -0.67 -16.36 0.75
N GLU A 125 -0.98 -17.58 0.30
CA GLU A 125 -1.82 -18.52 1.06
C GLU A 125 -1.23 -18.84 2.43
N GLU A 126 0.09 -19.04 2.50
CA GLU A 126 0.76 -19.35 3.76
C GLU A 126 0.73 -18.16 4.73
N LEU A 127 1.02 -16.95 4.25
CA LEU A 127 0.99 -15.74 5.06
C LEU A 127 -0.43 -15.34 5.47
N LYS A 128 -1.43 -15.56 4.60
CA LYS A 128 -2.85 -15.35 4.94
C LYS A 128 -3.32 -16.30 6.03
N ARG A 129 -2.96 -17.60 5.96
CA ARG A 129 -3.26 -18.55 7.05
C ARG A 129 -2.61 -18.14 8.37
N PHE A 130 -1.49 -17.44 8.30
CA PHE A 130 -0.83 -16.88 9.48
C PHE A 130 -1.52 -15.61 10.01
N GLY A 131 -2.31 -14.92 9.15
CA GLY A 131 -3.12 -13.76 9.50
C GLY A 131 -2.76 -12.46 8.76
N CYS A 132 -1.70 -12.43 7.94
CA CYS A 132 -1.38 -11.25 7.14
C CYS A 132 -2.42 -11.03 6.03
N THR A 133 -2.59 -9.77 5.62
CA THR A 133 -3.42 -9.40 4.47
C THR A 133 -2.58 -8.93 3.30
N PHE A 134 -3.19 -8.82 2.12
CA PHE A 134 -2.51 -8.39 0.90
C PHE A 134 -3.31 -7.33 0.16
N SER A 135 -2.60 -6.38 -0.43
CA SER A 135 -3.16 -5.38 -1.34
C SER A 135 -2.56 -5.49 -2.73
N MET A 136 -3.37 -5.26 -3.74
CA MET A 136 -2.89 -5.02 -5.10
C MET A 136 -2.59 -3.55 -5.26
N ASP A 137 -1.34 -3.22 -5.58
CA ASP A 137 -0.87 -1.85 -5.75
C ASP A 137 -0.76 -1.45 -7.23
N ASP A 138 -0.69 -0.14 -7.50
CA ASP A 138 -0.55 0.46 -8.83
C ASP A 138 -1.65 0.06 -9.83
N PHE A 139 -2.86 -0.27 -9.35
CA PHE A 139 -3.93 -0.71 -10.23
C PHE A 139 -4.33 0.39 -11.22
N GLY A 140 -4.23 0.05 -12.52
CA GLY A 140 -4.56 0.96 -13.63
C GLY A 140 -3.37 1.60 -14.32
N THR A 141 -2.13 1.31 -13.88
CA THR A 141 -0.91 1.87 -14.52
C THR A 141 -0.43 1.05 -15.72
N GLY A 142 -0.91 -0.20 -15.86
CA GLY A 142 -0.50 -1.13 -16.90
C GLY A 142 -1.66 -1.61 -17.78
N TYR A 143 -1.45 -2.73 -18.45
CA TYR A 143 -2.53 -3.47 -19.12
C TYR A 143 -3.36 -4.20 -18.05
N SER A 144 -4.27 -3.47 -17.41
CA SER A 144 -5.07 -3.98 -16.29
C SER A 144 -5.77 -5.28 -16.64
N ASN A 145 -5.28 -6.37 -16.06
CA ASN A 145 -5.92 -7.66 -16.20
C ASN A 145 -6.94 -7.85 -15.08
N LEU A 146 -8.17 -7.38 -15.33
CA LEU A 146 -9.29 -7.49 -14.39
C LEU A 146 -9.50 -8.91 -13.84
N SER A 147 -9.02 -9.95 -14.57
CA SER A 147 -9.12 -11.33 -14.11
C SER A 147 -8.31 -11.61 -12.83
N GLN A 148 -7.26 -10.83 -12.55
CA GLN A 148 -6.46 -10.99 -11.32
C GLN A 148 -7.24 -10.61 -10.07
N ILE A 149 -8.10 -9.59 -10.15
CA ILE A 149 -8.99 -9.21 -9.03
C ILE A 149 -9.89 -10.39 -8.62
N ILE A 150 -10.28 -11.23 -9.57
CA ILE A 150 -11.15 -12.39 -9.32
C ILE A 150 -10.34 -13.62 -8.86
N GLN A 151 -9.11 -13.77 -9.34
CA GLN A 151 -8.30 -14.97 -9.12
C GLN A 151 -7.45 -14.95 -7.85
N VAL A 152 -7.18 -13.75 -7.34
CA VAL A 152 -6.34 -13.54 -6.15
C VAL A 152 -7.15 -12.79 -5.11
N ASP A 153 -7.22 -13.37 -3.93
CA ASP A 153 -7.98 -12.82 -2.81
C ASP A 153 -7.19 -11.68 -2.14
N PHE A 154 -7.33 -10.46 -2.64
CA PHE A 154 -6.78 -9.25 -2.03
C PHE A 154 -7.77 -8.64 -1.04
N GLU A 155 -7.28 -8.11 0.08
CA GLU A 155 -8.07 -7.30 1.02
C GLU A 155 -8.41 -5.94 0.42
N LEU A 156 -7.40 -5.29 -0.19
CA LEU A 156 -7.48 -3.96 -0.76
C LEU A 156 -6.99 -3.94 -2.21
N ILE A 157 -7.62 -3.08 -3.02
CA ILE A 157 -7.13 -2.68 -4.35
C ILE A 157 -6.78 -1.20 -4.27
N LYS A 158 -5.51 -0.87 -4.55
CA LYS A 158 -5.03 0.52 -4.56
C LYS A 158 -5.09 1.06 -5.99
N ILE A 159 -6.00 2.00 -6.20
CA ILE A 159 -6.22 2.66 -7.49
C ILE A 159 -5.24 3.83 -7.61
N ASP A 160 -4.36 3.75 -8.61
CA ASP A 160 -3.35 4.77 -8.85
C ASP A 160 -3.97 6.11 -9.32
N LYS A 161 -3.29 7.19 -8.99
CA LYS A 161 -3.64 8.57 -9.38
C LYS A 161 -3.83 8.77 -10.88
N SER A 162 -3.22 7.94 -11.74
CA SER A 162 -3.37 8.01 -13.19
C SER A 162 -4.80 7.79 -13.66
N LEU A 163 -5.62 7.08 -12.86
CA LEU A 163 -7.06 6.94 -13.12
C LEU A 163 -7.88 8.09 -12.53
N LEU A 164 -7.44 8.69 -11.42
CA LEU A 164 -8.15 9.77 -10.74
C LEU A 164 -7.90 11.15 -11.39
N TRP A 165 -6.64 11.50 -11.65
CA TRP A 165 -6.30 12.85 -12.10
C TRP A 165 -6.92 13.28 -13.41
N PRO A 166 -7.05 12.41 -14.44
CA PRO A 166 -7.74 12.77 -15.68
C PRO A 166 -9.20 13.21 -15.48
N CYS A 167 -9.86 12.74 -14.41
CA CYS A 167 -11.23 13.08 -14.09
C CYS A 167 -11.43 14.55 -13.69
N PHE A 168 -10.36 15.21 -13.19
CA PHE A 168 -10.41 16.56 -12.60
C PHE A 168 -9.51 17.56 -13.33
N LYS A 169 -8.81 17.14 -14.38
CA LYS A 169 -7.97 18.03 -15.18
C LYS A 169 -8.85 18.87 -16.10
N LYS A 170 -8.94 20.18 -15.84
CA LYS A 170 -9.82 21.12 -16.54
C LYS A 170 -9.65 21.12 -18.08
N GLU A 171 -8.43 20.91 -18.54
CA GLU A 171 -8.08 20.90 -19.96
C GLU A 171 -8.26 19.53 -20.64
N ASN A 172 -8.71 18.51 -19.91
CA ASN A 172 -8.92 17.18 -20.47
C ASN A 172 -10.27 17.07 -21.14
N PRO A 173 -10.34 16.99 -22.48
CA PRO A 173 -11.61 16.85 -23.21
C PRO A 173 -12.33 15.53 -22.88
N PHE A 174 -11.61 14.54 -22.32
CA PHE A 174 -12.12 13.23 -21.96
C PHE A 174 -12.39 13.09 -20.45
N ALA A 175 -12.40 14.18 -19.68
CA ALA A 175 -12.60 14.12 -18.23
C ALA A 175 -13.90 13.39 -17.83
N ASN A 176 -14.98 13.59 -18.59
CA ASN A 176 -16.23 12.90 -18.33
C ASN A 176 -16.12 11.38 -18.58
N ASN A 177 -15.44 10.96 -19.64
CA ASN A 177 -15.21 9.54 -19.93
C ASN A 177 -14.31 8.90 -18.86
N ALA A 178 -13.30 9.64 -18.37
CA ALA A 178 -12.45 9.20 -17.26
C ALA A 178 -13.27 8.99 -15.97
N LYS A 179 -14.21 9.89 -15.66
CA LYS A 179 -15.13 9.72 -14.52
C LYS A 179 -16.00 8.48 -14.68
N ILE A 180 -16.62 8.28 -15.85
CA ILE A 180 -17.44 7.09 -16.13
C ILE A 180 -16.62 5.81 -15.94
N LEU A 181 -15.36 5.79 -16.40
CA LEU A 181 -14.47 4.64 -16.23
C LEU A 181 -14.19 4.40 -14.75
N LEU A 182 -13.78 5.43 -14.00
CA LEU A 182 -13.45 5.33 -12.59
C LEU A 182 -14.64 4.90 -11.73
N ASP A 183 -15.85 5.45 -12.00
CA ASP A 183 -17.09 5.08 -11.32
C ASP A 183 -17.41 3.59 -11.50
N ASN A 184 -17.35 3.10 -12.74
CA ASN A 184 -17.65 1.70 -13.03
C ASN A 184 -16.60 0.77 -12.42
N LEU A 185 -15.32 1.17 -12.44
CA LEU A 185 -14.24 0.41 -11.83
C LEU A 185 -14.42 0.29 -10.32
N ILE A 186 -14.63 1.41 -9.62
CA ILE A 186 -14.88 1.43 -8.17
C ILE A 186 -16.09 0.55 -7.83
N ASN A 187 -17.21 0.74 -8.53
CA ASN A 187 -18.41 -0.06 -8.30
C ASN A 187 -18.18 -1.56 -8.52
N MET A 188 -17.40 -1.92 -9.53
CA MET A 188 -17.05 -3.32 -9.81
C MET A 188 -16.22 -3.93 -8.68
N ILE A 189 -15.15 -3.25 -8.25
CA ILE A 189 -14.26 -3.72 -7.19
C ILE A 189 -15.03 -3.90 -5.87
N LEU A 190 -15.88 -2.93 -5.50
CA LEU A 190 -16.74 -3.01 -4.31
C LEU A 190 -17.73 -4.18 -4.38
N LYS A 191 -18.31 -4.47 -5.56
CA LYS A 191 -19.21 -5.61 -5.75
C LYS A 191 -18.52 -6.97 -5.62
N PHE A 192 -17.21 -7.04 -5.91
CA PHE A 192 -16.41 -8.24 -5.64
C PHE A 192 -16.05 -8.40 -4.17
N GLY A 193 -16.34 -7.42 -3.33
CA GLY A 193 -16.12 -7.47 -1.88
C GLY A 193 -14.76 -6.97 -1.43
N HIS A 194 -13.94 -6.41 -2.33
CA HIS A 194 -12.65 -5.82 -1.97
C HIS A 194 -12.80 -4.40 -1.41
N GLY A 195 -11.96 -4.04 -0.44
CA GLY A 195 -11.77 -2.65 -0.06
C GLY A 195 -10.98 -1.88 -1.13
N ILE A 196 -11.13 -0.56 -1.16
CA ILE A 196 -10.46 0.30 -2.14
C ILE A 196 -9.66 1.37 -1.39
N VAL A 197 -8.39 1.54 -1.79
CA VAL A 197 -7.61 2.75 -1.53
C VAL A 197 -7.52 3.53 -2.83
N VAL A 198 -7.85 4.81 -2.85
CA VAL A 198 -7.55 5.68 -3.99
C VAL A 198 -6.40 6.60 -3.63
N GLU A 199 -5.37 6.56 -4.45
CA GLU A 199 -4.13 7.29 -4.25
C GLU A 199 -4.09 8.64 -4.97
N GLY A 200 -3.15 9.49 -4.54
CA GLY A 200 -2.89 10.77 -5.18
C GLY A 200 -4.03 11.77 -5.05
N VAL A 201 -4.85 11.69 -4.01
CA VAL A 201 -5.90 12.67 -3.74
C VAL A 201 -5.26 13.95 -3.21
N GLU A 202 -5.51 15.08 -3.93
CA GLU A 202 -4.88 16.38 -3.62
C GLU A 202 -5.91 17.46 -3.27
N THR A 203 -7.17 17.29 -3.66
CA THR A 203 -8.19 18.34 -3.50
C THR A 203 -9.41 17.84 -2.75
N ARG A 204 -10.13 18.79 -2.12
CA ARG A 204 -11.41 18.51 -1.48
C ARG A 204 -12.46 17.99 -2.47
N GLU A 205 -12.45 18.48 -3.70
CA GLU A 205 -13.38 18.02 -4.75
C GLU A 205 -13.19 16.52 -5.05
N GLN A 206 -11.93 16.07 -5.18
CA GLN A 206 -11.60 14.66 -5.36
C GLN A 206 -12.03 13.82 -4.16
N PHE A 207 -11.74 14.30 -2.95
CA PHE A 207 -12.13 13.62 -1.71
C PHE A 207 -13.65 13.41 -1.62
N GLU A 208 -14.45 14.47 -1.78
CA GLU A 208 -15.92 14.37 -1.69
C GLU A 208 -16.50 13.49 -2.79
N TYR A 209 -15.93 13.53 -3.98
CA TYR A 209 -16.33 12.66 -5.09
C TYR A 209 -16.12 11.17 -4.76
N LEU A 210 -14.93 10.80 -4.30
CA LEU A 210 -14.59 9.43 -3.94
C LEU A 210 -15.38 8.92 -2.73
N LYS A 211 -15.61 9.79 -1.75
CA LYS A 211 -16.46 9.50 -0.60
C LYS A 211 -17.89 9.15 -1.03
N ASN A 212 -18.45 9.89 -1.98
CA ASN A 212 -19.80 9.63 -2.50
C ASN A 212 -19.89 8.32 -3.31
N LEU A 213 -18.78 7.86 -3.88
CA LEU A 213 -18.68 6.56 -4.56
C LEU A 213 -18.52 5.38 -3.58
N GLY A 214 -18.36 5.64 -2.28
CA GLY A 214 -18.22 4.60 -1.26
C GLY A 214 -16.82 4.00 -1.17
N VAL A 215 -15.79 4.73 -1.60
CA VAL A 215 -14.38 4.32 -1.45
C VAL A 215 -14.05 4.13 0.03
N THR A 216 -13.32 3.06 0.34
CA THR A 216 -13.04 2.65 1.72
C THR A 216 -11.94 3.50 2.36
N TYR A 217 -10.86 3.73 1.61
CA TYR A 217 -9.68 4.45 2.06
C TYR A 217 -9.21 5.47 1.03
N ILE A 218 -8.58 6.53 1.49
CA ILE A 218 -8.04 7.60 0.65
C ILE A 218 -6.63 7.96 1.11
N GLN A 219 -5.71 8.05 0.16
CA GLN A 219 -4.33 8.46 0.38
C GLN A 219 -3.96 9.60 -0.56
N GLY A 220 -3.25 10.60 -0.05
CA GLY A 220 -2.77 11.69 -0.88
C GLY A 220 -2.42 12.97 -0.13
N TYR A 221 -1.92 13.94 -0.87
CA TYR A 221 -1.43 15.20 -0.33
C TYR A 221 -2.54 16.12 0.21
N TYR A 222 -3.79 15.80 -0.08
CA TYR A 222 -4.93 16.43 0.57
C TYR A 222 -4.87 16.28 2.09
N PHE A 223 -4.39 15.14 2.58
CA PHE A 223 -4.23 14.88 4.01
C PHE A 223 -2.79 15.08 4.47
N SER A 224 -1.84 14.42 3.84
CA SER A 224 -0.43 14.45 4.21
C SER A 224 0.47 13.95 3.10
N LYS A 225 1.62 14.58 2.94
CA LYS A 225 2.77 13.99 2.24
C LYS A 225 3.35 12.84 3.09
N PRO A 226 4.20 11.97 2.51
CA PRO A 226 5.00 11.06 3.32
C PRO A 226 5.74 11.79 4.45
N LEU A 227 5.71 11.21 5.64
CA LEU A 227 6.24 11.79 6.87
C LEU A 227 7.40 10.93 7.39
N ASN A 228 8.37 11.53 8.04
CA ASN A 228 9.31 10.75 8.84
C ASN A 228 8.62 10.24 10.12
N SER A 229 9.30 9.35 10.86
CA SER A 229 8.75 8.69 12.05
C SER A 229 8.22 9.66 13.11
N GLU A 230 8.94 10.74 13.41
CA GLU A 230 8.53 11.72 14.43
C GLU A 230 7.33 12.55 13.98
N GLN A 231 7.35 12.99 12.73
CA GLN A 231 6.25 13.73 12.12
C GLN A 231 4.98 12.87 12.07
N TYR A 232 5.12 11.58 11.74
CA TYR A 232 4.00 10.64 11.70
C TYR A 232 3.36 10.45 13.08
N LEU A 233 4.16 10.25 14.12
CA LEU A 233 3.65 10.14 15.50
C LEU A 233 2.89 11.38 15.94
N SER A 234 3.42 12.57 15.63
CA SER A 234 2.76 13.84 15.91
C SER A 234 1.45 13.96 15.14
N PHE A 235 1.44 13.54 13.86
CA PHE A 235 0.26 13.57 13.01
C PHE A 235 -0.85 12.67 13.56
N ILE A 236 -0.56 11.41 13.89
CA ILE A 236 -1.55 10.46 14.40
C ILE A 236 -2.10 10.92 15.75
N TYR A 237 -1.25 11.41 16.66
CA TYR A 237 -1.68 11.94 17.94
C TYR A 237 -2.67 13.10 17.82
N LYS A 238 -2.47 13.96 16.79
CA LYS A 238 -3.35 15.11 16.54
C LYS A 238 -4.67 14.73 15.89
N ASN A 239 -4.67 13.76 14.98
CA ASN A 239 -5.79 13.51 14.07
C ASN A 239 -6.64 12.28 14.43
N ASN A 240 -6.18 11.38 15.31
CA ASN A 240 -6.93 10.18 15.74
C ASN A 240 -7.55 10.29 17.14
N LYS A 241 -7.59 11.50 17.71
CA LYS A 241 -8.25 11.73 19.00
C LYS A 241 -9.75 11.52 18.95
#